data_679abcb908db3c8822f4d7da472eff55
#
_entry.id   679abcb908db3c8822f4d7da472eff55
#
_cell.length_a   1.000
_cell.length_b   1.000
_cell.length_c   1.000
_cell.angle_alpha   90.00
_cell.angle_beta   90.00
_cell.angle_gamma   90.00
#
_symmetry.space_group_name_H-M   'P 1'
#
loop_
_entity.id
_entity.type
_entity.pdbx_description
1 polymer ?
#
loop_
_entity_poly.entity_id
_entity_poly.type
_entity_poly.pdbx_seq_one_letter_code
_entity_poly.pdbx_strand_id
1 'polypeptide(L)'
;MTATNMNGWLETYRGSVSPWETDVTEHFTIAFYFDRLEQAEANLIGRIGLADALKRGGFKRRYDLRFAREMRAGAAFHVEAAVTGRDPALRLGYRFVDSANAEVTTWIDAHWDIPAPAGATLGEWNGPTAEERPMPAGTSGFVPTAAGRVRPHEIDETGRIGLGALIHKFTDSSLQIGAAIGLTADFIKTGRRGFSTFELALEISRAPGVAEPYASETGLLHLGGSSLRFLHVMRNAETGEELARLGQYGVQLDLDRRRPAPLNDEMRARAQKLVVAV
;
A
#
# COMPACT_ATOMS: atom_id res chain seq x y z
N MET A 1 1.13 -25.58 14.25
CA MET A 1 -0.22 -25.27 14.80
C MET A 1 -0.10 -23.96 15.53
N THR A 2 -0.55 -22.87 14.94
CA THR A 2 -0.49 -21.53 15.54
C THR A 2 -1.66 -21.37 16.50
N ALA A 3 -1.36 -21.00 17.75
CA ALA A 3 -2.36 -20.73 18.77
C ALA A 3 -3.24 -19.55 18.34
N THR A 4 -4.55 -19.73 18.39
CA THR A 4 -5.49 -18.61 18.30
C THR A 4 -5.31 -17.78 19.56
N ASN A 5 -4.88 -16.53 19.45
CA ASN A 5 -4.94 -15.60 20.57
C ASN A 5 -6.40 -15.44 21.00
N MET A 6 -6.68 -15.31 22.30
CA MET A 6 -8.04 -15.24 22.85
C MET A 6 -8.90 -14.10 22.27
N ASN A 7 -8.33 -13.23 21.45
CA ASN A 7 -8.96 -12.05 20.84
C ASN A 7 -9.33 -12.22 19.36
N GLY A 8 -9.35 -13.44 18.81
CA GLY A 8 -9.72 -13.68 17.40
C GLY A 8 -8.63 -13.35 16.36
N TRP A 9 -7.46 -12.89 16.77
CA TRP A 9 -6.30 -12.67 15.88
C TRP A 9 -5.48 -13.94 15.72
N LEU A 10 -5.04 -14.21 14.49
CA LEU A 10 -4.27 -15.39 14.11
C LEU A 10 -2.94 -14.96 13.51
N GLU A 11 -1.84 -15.56 13.92
CA GLU A 11 -0.59 -15.43 13.18
C GLU A 11 -0.74 -16.16 11.84
N THR A 12 -0.59 -15.39 10.75
CA THR A 12 -0.81 -15.87 9.38
C THR A 12 0.44 -15.81 8.51
N TYR A 13 1.47 -15.10 8.94
CA TYR A 13 2.78 -15.03 8.28
C TYR A 13 3.88 -14.79 9.30
N ARG A 14 5.09 -15.30 9.03
CA ARG A 14 6.30 -14.99 9.81
C ARG A 14 7.50 -14.91 8.89
N GLY A 15 8.33 -13.88 9.05
CA GLY A 15 9.51 -13.66 8.23
C GLY A 15 10.44 -12.59 8.76
N SER A 16 11.27 -12.08 7.88
CA SER A 16 12.23 -11.02 8.16
C SER A 16 12.41 -10.11 6.95
N VAL A 17 12.99 -8.95 7.16
CA VAL A 17 13.36 -8.00 6.12
C VAL A 17 14.77 -8.30 5.64
N SER A 18 14.91 -8.66 4.36
CA SER A 18 16.22 -8.86 3.72
C SER A 18 16.82 -7.52 3.26
N PRO A 19 18.15 -7.40 3.16
CA PRO A 19 18.79 -6.13 2.73
C PRO A 19 18.31 -5.62 1.37
N TRP A 20 17.99 -6.50 0.43
CA TRP A 20 17.51 -6.15 -0.92
C TRP A 20 16.03 -5.75 -0.96
N GLU A 21 15.33 -5.84 0.14
CA GLU A 21 13.92 -5.44 0.29
C GLU A 21 13.77 -4.02 0.85
N THR A 22 14.89 -3.31 1.00
CA THR A 22 14.88 -1.92 1.48
C THR A 22 15.05 -0.94 0.32
N ASP A 23 14.47 0.24 0.48
CA ASP A 23 14.56 1.35 -0.47
C ASP A 23 15.79 2.24 -0.23
N VAL A 24 15.91 3.30 -1.02
CA VAL A 24 16.99 4.31 -0.92
C VAL A 24 16.99 5.08 0.42
N THR A 25 15.92 5.02 1.19
CA THR A 25 15.80 5.59 2.54
C THR A 25 16.09 4.58 3.64
N GLU A 26 16.52 3.36 3.27
CA GLU A 26 16.84 2.25 4.17
C GLU A 26 15.61 1.66 4.89
N HIS A 27 14.41 1.91 4.36
CA HIS A 27 13.17 1.35 4.89
C HIS A 27 12.74 0.12 4.12
N PHE A 28 12.08 -0.81 4.81
CA PHE A 28 11.39 -1.91 4.16
C PHE A 28 10.42 -1.36 3.12
N THR A 29 10.62 -1.72 1.86
CA THR A 29 9.88 -1.16 0.71
C THR A 29 8.41 -1.55 0.78
N ILE A 30 7.52 -0.61 0.52
CA ILE A 30 6.06 -0.78 0.64
C ILE A 30 5.56 -2.00 -0.16
N ALA A 31 6.13 -2.25 -1.34
CA ALA A 31 5.74 -3.38 -2.17
C ALA A 31 5.96 -4.74 -1.46
N PHE A 32 6.99 -4.86 -0.65
CA PHE A 32 7.23 -6.08 0.12
C PHE A 32 6.30 -6.22 1.33
N TYR A 33 5.79 -5.13 1.92
CA TYR A 33 4.68 -5.22 2.87
C TYR A 33 3.47 -5.87 2.22
N PHE A 34 3.13 -5.47 0.98
CA PHE A 34 1.99 -6.03 0.27
C PHE A 34 2.23 -7.46 -0.20
N ASP A 35 3.45 -7.84 -0.56
CA ASP A 35 3.80 -9.23 -0.85
C ASP A 35 3.62 -10.14 0.40
N ARG A 36 4.01 -9.66 1.58
CA ARG A 36 3.80 -10.39 2.84
C ARG A 36 2.33 -10.37 3.28
N LEU A 37 1.63 -9.27 3.04
CA LEU A 37 0.19 -9.17 3.25
C LEU A 37 -0.56 -10.19 2.42
N GLU A 38 -0.23 -10.34 1.14
CA GLU A 38 -0.88 -11.30 0.23
C GLU A 38 -0.76 -12.73 0.75
N GLN A 39 0.41 -13.13 1.22
CA GLN A 39 0.63 -14.45 1.82
C GLN A 39 -0.15 -14.62 3.14
N ALA A 40 -0.16 -13.58 3.99
CA ALA A 40 -0.94 -13.58 5.24
C ALA A 40 -2.45 -13.64 4.95
N GLU A 41 -2.90 -12.91 3.94
CA GLU A 41 -4.29 -12.88 3.46
C GLU A 41 -4.71 -14.26 2.93
N ALA A 42 -3.91 -14.89 2.06
CA ALA A 42 -4.21 -16.22 1.55
C ALA A 42 -4.37 -17.25 2.68
N ASN A 43 -3.51 -17.19 3.71
CA ASN A 43 -3.61 -18.05 4.89
C ASN A 43 -4.87 -17.80 5.71
N LEU A 44 -5.28 -16.54 5.93
CA LEU A 44 -6.54 -16.21 6.61
C LEU A 44 -7.75 -16.66 5.79
N ILE A 45 -7.77 -16.31 4.49
CA ILE A 45 -8.86 -16.60 3.55
C ILE A 45 -9.08 -18.11 3.42
N GLY A 46 -8.01 -18.91 3.37
CA GLY A 46 -8.11 -20.37 3.40
C GLY A 46 -8.78 -20.89 4.68
N ARG A 47 -8.47 -20.31 5.84
CA ARG A 47 -9.05 -20.72 7.13
C ARG A 47 -10.53 -20.35 7.30
N ILE A 48 -10.96 -19.24 6.72
CA ILE A 48 -12.36 -18.79 6.79
C ILE A 48 -13.22 -19.27 5.62
N GLY A 49 -12.68 -20.14 4.74
CA GLY A 49 -13.42 -20.78 3.66
C GLY A 49 -13.74 -19.89 2.46
N LEU A 50 -12.97 -18.82 2.22
CA LEU A 50 -13.16 -17.89 1.10
C LEU A 50 -12.17 -18.06 -0.06
N ALA A 51 -11.35 -19.13 -0.07
CA ALA A 51 -10.35 -19.36 -1.12
C ALA A 51 -10.96 -19.37 -2.54
N ASP A 52 -12.13 -19.99 -2.72
CA ASP A 52 -12.81 -20.02 -4.01
C ASP A 52 -13.38 -18.66 -4.42
N ALA A 53 -13.80 -17.83 -3.46
CA ALA A 53 -14.23 -16.46 -3.74
C ALA A 53 -13.06 -15.61 -4.22
N LEU A 54 -11.90 -15.71 -3.57
CA LEU A 54 -10.67 -15.03 -3.99
C LEU A 54 -10.27 -15.44 -5.42
N LYS A 55 -10.25 -16.74 -5.73
CA LYS A 55 -9.93 -17.23 -7.09
C LYS A 55 -10.90 -16.73 -8.16
N ARG A 56 -12.20 -16.71 -7.88
CA ARG A 56 -13.18 -16.15 -8.83
C ARG A 56 -12.95 -14.66 -9.07
N GLY A 57 -12.56 -13.92 -8.03
CA GLY A 57 -12.43 -12.46 -8.09
C GLY A 57 -13.75 -11.76 -8.46
N GLY A 58 -13.65 -10.62 -9.15
CA GLY A 58 -14.82 -9.86 -9.62
C GLY A 58 -15.48 -8.99 -8.54
N PHE A 59 -14.80 -8.76 -7.42
CA PHE A 59 -15.22 -7.86 -6.36
C PHE A 59 -14.15 -6.81 -6.08
N LYS A 60 -14.58 -5.67 -5.57
CA LYS A 60 -13.69 -4.58 -5.18
C LYS A 60 -13.01 -4.89 -3.85
N ARG A 61 -11.76 -4.47 -3.74
CA ARG A 61 -10.97 -4.54 -2.51
C ARG A 61 -10.40 -3.17 -2.19
N ARG A 62 -10.42 -2.80 -0.91
CA ARG A 62 -9.76 -1.61 -0.41
C ARG A 62 -8.86 -1.99 0.75
N TYR A 63 -7.69 -1.36 0.83
CA TYR A 63 -6.72 -1.53 1.90
C TYR A 63 -6.31 -0.15 2.39
N ASP A 64 -6.58 0.14 3.65
CA ASP A 64 -6.13 1.36 4.33
C ASP A 64 -4.97 0.99 5.28
N LEU A 65 -3.77 1.48 4.96
CA LEU A 65 -2.56 1.20 5.72
C LEU A 65 -2.13 2.42 6.52
N ARG A 66 -1.64 2.15 7.74
CA ARG A 66 -0.95 3.12 8.56
C ARG A 66 0.37 2.55 9.07
N PHE A 67 1.47 3.23 8.72
CA PHE A 67 2.80 2.91 9.19
C PHE A 67 3.04 3.62 10.52
N ALA A 68 3.15 2.87 11.61
CA ALA A 68 3.42 3.39 12.95
C ALA A 68 4.92 3.46 13.24
N ARG A 69 5.68 2.49 12.69
CA ARG A 69 7.14 2.40 12.83
C ARG A 69 7.76 1.88 11.54
N GLU A 70 8.98 2.32 11.28
CA GLU A 70 9.79 1.83 10.15
C GLU A 70 10.37 0.45 10.48
N MET A 71 10.33 -0.48 9.52
CA MET A 71 11.14 -1.70 9.55
C MET A 71 12.33 -1.55 8.61
N ARG A 72 13.45 -2.20 8.96
CA ARG A 72 14.73 -2.14 8.25
C ARG A 72 15.29 -3.53 8.03
N ALA A 73 16.33 -3.62 7.21
CA ALA A 73 17.08 -4.85 7.00
C ALA A 73 17.44 -5.52 8.34
N GLY A 74 17.18 -6.82 8.43
CA GLY A 74 17.41 -7.62 9.64
C GLY A 74 16.26 -7.63 10.64
N ALA A 75 15.22 -6.80 10.49
CA ALA A 75 14.04 -6.87 11.34
C ALA A 75 13.30 -8.21 11.15
N ALA A 76 13.05 -8.92 12.25
CA ALA A 76 12.20 -10.10 12.26
C ALA A 76 10.78 -9.70 12.65
N PHE A 77 9.78 -10.21 11.93
CA PHE A 77 8.39 -9.86 12.17
C PHE A 77 7.44 -11.02 11.89
N HIS A 78 6.21 -10.89 12.35
CA HIS A 78 5.10 -11.73 11.95
C HIS A 78 3.88 -10.87 11.63
N VAL A 79 2.93 -11.47 10.89
CA VAL A 79 1.66 -10.82 10.58
C VAL A 79 0.55 -11.56 11.29
N GLU A 80 -0.22 -10.83 12.06
CA GLU A 80 -1.45 -11.32 12.63
C GLU A 80 -2.63 -10.78 11.84
N ALA A 81 -3.65 -11.62 11.62
CA ALA A 81 -4.83 -11.31 10.85
C ALA A 81 -6.12 -11.74 11.55
N ALA A 82 -7.20 -11.01 11.31
CA ALA A 82 -8.52 -11.32 11.86
C ALA A 82 -9.65 -10.87 10.92
N VAL A 83 -10.82 -11.48 11.05
CA VAL A 83 -12.08 -10.89 10.56
C VAL A 83 -12.50 -9.85 11.59
N THR A 84 -12.58 -8.58 11.21
CA THR A 84 -12.88 -7.46 12.13
C THR A 84 -14.29 -6.90 11.93
N GLY A 85 -14.99 -7.29 10.86
CA GLY A 85 -16.37 -6.87 10.61
C GLY A 85 -17.06 -7.73 9.55
N ARG A 86 -18.39 -7.71 9.55
CA ARG A 86 -19.22 -8.53 8.67
C ARG A 86 -20.28 -7.75 7.90
N ASP A 87 -20.60 -6.55 8.35
CA ASP A 87 -21.70 -5.75 7.82
C ASP A 87 -21.21 -4.33 7.51
N PRO A 88 -21.54 -3.78 6.32
CA PRO A 88 -22.32 -4.39 5.22
C PRO A 88 -21.50 -5.37 4.35
N ALA A 89 -20.17 -5.45 4.51
CA ALA A 89 -19.25 -6.28 3.74
C ALA A 89 -18.15 -6.86 4.63
N LEU A 90 -17.35 -7.78 4.09
CA LEU A 90 -16.25 -8.39 4.81
C LEU A 90 -15.16 -7.35 5.14
N ARG A 91 -14.81 -7.25 6.42
CA ARG A 91 -13.71 -6.44 6.90
C ARG A 91 -12.64 -7.33 7.54
N LEU A 92 -11.39 -7.14 7.11
CA LEU A 92 -10.24 -7.90 7.57
C LEU A 92 -9.22 -6.95 8.17
N GLY A 93 -8.70 -7.30 9.33
CA GLY A 93 -7.62 -6.56 9.98
C GLY A 93 -6.31 -7.32 9.86
N TYR A 94 -5.22 -6.60 9.59
CA TYR A 94 -3.86 -7.14 9.63
C TYR A 94 -2.97 -6.22 10.44
N ARG A 95 -2.00 -6.80 11.16
CA ARG A 95 -0.98 -6.05 11.87
C ARG A 95 0.37 -6.75 11.71
N PHE A 96 1.36 -5.97 11.28
CA PHE A 96 2.76 -6.38 11.26
C PHE A 96 3.35 -6.12 12.62
N VAL A 97 3.87 -7.14 13.25
CA VAL A 97 4.36 -7.11 14.63
C VAL A 97 5.86 -7.42 14.62
N ASP A 98 6.66 -6.52 15.17
CA ASP A 98 8.08 -6.75 15.39
C ASP A 98 8.23 -7.92 16.40
N SER A 99 8.92 -8.98 15.98
CA SER A 99 9.07 -10.19 16.80
C SER A 99 10.03 -10.01 17.97
N ALA A 100 10.85 -8.95 18.00
CA ALA A 100 11.79 -8.70 19.07
C ALA A 100 11.15 -8.04 20.30
N ASN A 101 10.15 -7.18 20.08
CA ASN A 101 9.54 -6.36 21.15
C ASN A 101 8.01 -6.42 21.19
N ALA A 102 7.38 -7.17 20.29
CA ALA A 102 5.93 -7.30 20.12
C ALA A 102 5.20 -5.97 19.82
N GLU A 103 5.90 -4.97 19.30
CA GLU A 103 5.28 -3.71 18.87
C GLU A 103 4.67 -3.84 17.47
N VAL A 104 3.47 -3.27 17.29
CA VAL A 104 2.86 -3.20 15.96
C VAL A 104 3.53 -2.09 15.15
N THR A 105 4.11 -2.46 14.01
CA THR A 105 4.80 -1.53 13.10
C THR A 105 3.87 -0.99 12.02
N THR A 106 2.90 -1.81 11.58
CA THR A 106 1.97 -1.43 10.51
C THR A 106 0.59 -2.02 10.76
N TRP A 107 -0.43 -1.20 10.60
CA TRP A 107 -1.82 -1.57 10.64
C TRP A 107 -2.42 -1.54 9.24
N ILE A 108 -3.25 -2.54 8.91
CA ILE A 108 -3.96 -2.61 7.64
C ILE A 108 -5.41 -2.99 7.91
N ASP A 109 -6.31 -2.14 7.45
CA ASP A 109 -7.76 -2.37 7.46
C ASP A 109 -8.20 -2.64 6.03
N ALA A 110 -8.67 -3.86 5.76
CA ALA A 110 -9.07 -4.28 4.42
C ALA A 110 -10.59 -4.48 4.35
N HIS A 111 -11.18 -3.93 3.30
CA HIS A 111 -12.59 -4.03 2.99
C HIS A 111 -12.79 -4.75 1.66
N TRP A 112 -13.51 -5.86 1.69
CA TRP A 112 -13.85 -6.64 0.51
C TRP A 112 -15.35 -6.56 0.24
N ASP A 113 -15.72 -6.18 -0.96
CA ASP A 113 -17.13 -6.06 -1.38
C ASP A 113 -17.76 -7.43 -1.63
N ILE A 114 -17.74 -8.28 -0.60
CA ILE A 114 -18.37 -9.59 -0.55
C ILE A 114 -18.95 -9.84 0.86
N PRO A 115 -19.96 -10.73 0.98
CA PRO A 115 -20.46 -11.14 2.27
C PRO A 115 -19.39 -11.83 3.13
N ALA A 116 -19.40 -11.54 4.42
CA ALA A 116 -18.58 -12.30 5.36
C ALA A 116 -19.10 -13.72 5.55
N PRO A 117 -18.21 -14.72 5.77
CA PRO A 117 -18.65 -16.08 6.03
C PRO A 117 -19.45 -16.18 7.33
N ALA A 118 -20.53 -16.96 7.30
CA ALA A 118 -21.30 -17.26 8.50
C ALA A 118 -20.40 -17.99 9.51
N GLY A 119 -20.40 -17.53 10.78
CA GLY A 119 -19.66 -18.21 11.85
C GLY A 119 -18.17 -17.82 11.96
N ALA A 120 -17.62 -16.93 11.13
CA ALA A 120 -16.25 -16.43 11.35
C ALA A 120 -16.14 -15.75 12.73
N THR A 121 -15.12 -16.12 13.52
CA THR A 121 -14.84 -15.44 14.80
C THR A 121 -14.34 -14.02 14.52
N LEU A 122 -14.93 -13.04 15.19
CA LEU A 122 -14.48 -11.64 15.05
C LEU A 122 -13.30 -11.37 16.00
N GLY A 123 -12.29 -10.70 15.47
CA GLY A 123 -11.24 -10.05 16.23
C GLY A 123 -11.61 -8.60 16.50
N GLU A 124 -11.26 -8.10 17.67
CA GLU A 124 -11.44 -6.69 17.99
C GLU A 124 -10.41 -5.83 17.23
N TRP A 125 -10.91 -4.85 16.48
CA TRP A 125 -10.04 -3.85 15.85
C TRP A 125 -9.62 -2.82 16.90
N ASN A 126 -8.36 -2.81 17.23
CA ASN A 126 -7.75 -1.86 18.15
C ASN A 126 -6.65 -1.00 17.49
N GLY A 127 -6.61 -1.01 16.17
CA GLY A 127 -5.74 -0.16 15.36
C GLY A 127 -6.29 1.27 15.23
N PRO A 128 -5.51 2.16 14.62
CA PRO A 128 -5.95 3.51 14.35
C PRO A 128 -7.13 3.52 13.38
N THR A 129 -8.06 4.47 13.59
CA THR A 129 -9.08 4.76 12.58
C THR A 129 -8.42 5.44 11.39
N ALA A 130 -8.71 4.95 10.18
CA ALA A 130 -8.26 5.60 8.97
C ALA A 130 -8.84 7.02 8.89
N GLU A 131 -8.00 8.00 8.60
CA GLU A 131 -8.47 9.35 8.34
C GLU A 131 -9.07 9.37 6.93
N GLU A 132 -10.34 9.76 6.82
CA GLU A 132 -10.98 9.90 5.51
C GLU A 132 -10.28 11.01 4.71
N ARG A 133 -9.58 10.60 3.67
CA ARG A 133 -8.96 11.50 2.70
C ARG A 133 -9.63 11.31 1.35
N PRO A 134 -10.46 12.27 0.89
CA PRO A 134 -11.19 12.13 -0.36
C PRO A 134 -10.25 11.83 -1.52
N MET A 135 -10.61 10.84 -2.33
CA MET A 135 -9.97 10.55 -3.61
C MET A 135 -10.93 11.00 -4.72
N PRO A 136 -10.59 12.04 -5.49
CA PRO A 136 -11.46 12.52 -6.56
C PRO A 136 -11.70 11.42 -7.60
N ALA A 137 -12.92 11.33 -8.12
CA ALA A 137 -13.26 10.35 -9.14
C ALA A 137 -12.57 10.62 -10.48
N GLY A 138 -12.36 11.89 -10.81
CA GLY A 138 -11.70 12.32 -12.04
C GLY A 138 -10.19 12.50 -11.89
N THR A 139 -9.48 12.50 -13.01
CA THR A 139 -8.03 12.68 -13.08
C THR A 139 -7.62 13.93 -13.87
N SER A 140 -8.47 14.94 -13.92
CA SER A 140 -8.15 16.20 -14.61
C SER A 140 -6.92 16.87 -14.00
N GLY A 141 -5.95 17.20 -14.82
CA GLY A 141 -4.67 17.77 -14.38
C GLY A 141 -3.64 16.76 -13.87
N PHE A 142 -3.95 15.45 -13.88
CA PHE A 142 -2.95 14.43 -13.59
C PHE A 142 -1.93 14.32 -14.72
N VAL A 143 -0.72 13.88 -14.38
CA VAL A 143 0.37 13.67 -15.34
C VAL A 143 0.66 12.18 -15.51
N PRO A 144 1.00 11.71 -16.74
CA PRO A 144 1.42 10.33 -16.96
C PRO A 144 2.68 10.01 -16.14
N THR A 145 2.69 8.86 -15.46
CA THR A 145 3.80 8.49 -14.56
C THR A 145 4.32 7.07 -14.76
N ALA A 146 3.51 6.14 -15.28
CA ALA A 146 3.99 4.80 -15.60
C ALA A 146 3.17 4.19 -16.73
N ALA A 147 3.77 3.26 -17.48
CA ALA A 147 3.08 2.45 -18.46
C ALA A 147 3.83 1.13 -18.70
N GLY A 148 3.11 0.08 -19.03
CA GLY A 148 3.72 -1.22 -19.29
C GLY A 148 2.69 -2.31 -19.52
N ARG A 149 3.14 -3.57 -19.34
CA ARG A 149 2.29 -4.77 -19.36
C ARG A 149 2.58 -5.63 -18.16
N VAL A 150 1.55 -6.30 -17.63
CA VAL A 150 1.70 -7.28 -16.56
C VAL A 150 2.49 -8.48 -17.06
N ARG A 151 3.53 -8.87 -16.31
CA ARG A 151 4.45 -9.96 -16.68
C ARG A 151 4.02 -11.27 -16.01
N PRO A 152 4.37 -12.46 -16.59
CA PRO A 152 4.00 -13.75 -16.00
C PRO A 152 4.48 -13.95 -14.55
N HIS A 153 5.65 -13.42 -14.18
CA HIS A 153 6.19 -13.55 -12.83
C HIS A 153 5.55 -12.62 -11.79
N GLU A 154 4.65 -11.73 -12.22
CA GLU A 154 3.90 -10.79 -11.38
C GLU A 154 2.50 -11.32 -11.03
N ILE A 155 2.16 -12.53 -11.49
CA ILE A 155 0.85 -13.15 -11.32
C ILE A 155 0.83 -14.03 -10.08
N ASP A 156 -0.20 -13.86 -9.25
CA ASP A 156 -0.50 -14.69 -8.08
C ASP A 156 -1.21 -16.02 -8.47
N GLU A 157 -1.58 -16.81 -7.48
CA GLU A 157 -2.32 -18.06 -7.66
C GLU A 157 -3.75 -17.88 -8.19
N THR A 158 -4.27 -16.67 -8.24
CA THR A 158 -5.59 -16.36 -8.84
C THR A 158 -5.50 -16.08 -10.34
N GLY A 159 -4.29 -16.03 -10.90
CA GLY A 159 -4.04 -15.68 -12.30
C GLY A 159 -4.10 -14.17 -12.58
N ARG A 160 -4.01 -13.35 -11.56
CA ARG A 160 -4.02 -11.88 -11.64
C ARG A 160 -2.75 -11.32 -11.01
N ILE A 161 -2.48 -10.04 -11.27
CA ILE A 161 -1.33 -9.37 -10.65
C ILE A 161 -1.43 -9.47 -9.13
N GLY A 162 -0.36 -9.93 -8.47
CA GLY A 162 -0.24 -9.97 -7.02
C GLY A 162 -0.15 -8.58 -6.41
N LEU A 163 -0.51 -8.45 -5.13
CA LEU A 163 -0.54 -7.17 -4.42
C LEU A 163 0.83 -6.49 -4.41
N GLY A 164 1.90 -7.26 -4.12
CA GLY A 164 3.26 -6.73 -4.13
C GLY A 164 3.67 -6.18 -5.49
N ALA A 165 3.38 -6.92 -6.58
CA ALA A 165 3.67 -6.51 -7.94
C ALA A 165 2.85 -5.28 -8.36
N LEU A 166 1.58 -5.18 -7.96
CA LEU A 166 0.74 -4.01 -8.20
C LEU A 166 1.34 -2.75 -7.54
N ILE A 167 1.79 -2.86 -6.30
CA ILE A 167 2.44 -1.75 -5.60
C ILE A 167 3.78 -1.37 -6.25
N HIS A 168 4.54 -2.30 -6.81
CA HIS A 168 5.73 -1.95 -7.58
C HIS A 168 5.40 -1.05 -8.78
N LYS A 169 4.26 -1.27 -9.48
CA LYS A 169 3.82 -0.36 -10.56
C LYS A 169 3.50 1.04 -10.04
N PHE A 170 2.89 1.14 -8.87
CA PHE A 170 2.66 2.44 -8.22
C PHE A 170 3.95 3.06 -7.66
N THR A 171 4.95 2.26 -7.29
CA THR A 171 6.29 2.76 -6.93
C THR A 171 6.94 3.46 -8.13
N ASP A 172 6.83 2.90 -9.34
CA ASP A 172 7.30 3.57 -10.55
C ASP A 172 6.65 4.95 -10.70
N SER A 173 5.32 5.03 -10.50
CA SER A 173 4.58 6.31 -10.53
C SER A 173 5.05 7.29 -9.46
N SER A 174 5.27 6.81 -8.23
CA SER A 174 5.76 7.63 -7.12
C SER A 174 7.16 8.18 -7.37
N LEU A 175 8.06 7.37 -7.95
CA LEU A 175 9.42 7.81 -8.30
C LEU A 175 9.42 8.82 -9.45
N GLN A 176 8.57 8.64 -10.46
CA GLN A 176 8.44 9.58 -11.58
C GLN A 176 7.93 10.94 -11.11
N ILE A 177 6.84 10.99 -10.32
CA ILE A 177 6.32 12.26 -9.80
C ILE A 177 7.30 12.87 -8.78
N GLY A 178 7.98 12.04 -7.98
CA GLY A 178 9.03 12.46 -7.08
C GLY A 178 10.17 13.16 -7.81
N ALA A 179 10.67 12.58 -8.90
CA ALA A 179 11.71 13.17 -9.73
C ALA A 179 11.26 14.51 -10.34
N ALA A 180 10.00 14.62 -10.79
CA ALA A 180 9.44 15.86 -11.35
C ALA A 180 9.47 17.01 -10.34
N ILE A 181 9.28 16.73 -9.05
CA ILE A 181 9.37 17.75 -7.98
C ILE A 181 10.79 17.92 -7.40
N GLY A 182 11.76 17.10 -7.82
CA GLY A 182 13.15 17.19 -7.37
C GLY A 182 13.57 16.18 -6.29
N LEU A 183 12.70 15.22 -5.90
CA LEU A 183 13.04 14.09 -5.04
C LEU A 183 13.80 13.02 -5.84
N THR A 184 14.99 13.34 -6.31
CA THR A 184 15.82 12.40 -7.07
C THR A 184 16.68 11.54 -6.15
N ALA A 185 17.17 10.41 -6.66
CA ALA A 185 18.10 9.56 -5.91
C ALA A 185 19.35 10.31 -5.45
N ASP A 186 19.90 11.21 -6.29
CA ASP A 186 21.04 12.05 -5.94
C ASP A 186 20.68 13.03 -4.81
N PHE A 187 19.54 13.72 -4.89
CA PHE A 187 19.06 14.58 -3.82
C PHE A 187 18.91 13.84 -2.50
N ILE A 188 18.33 12.62 -2.52
CA ILE A 188 18.16 11.81 -1.31
C ILE A 188 19.52 11.41 -0.73
N LYS A 189 20.42 10.96 -1.57
CA LYS A 189 21.76 10.50 -1.16
C LYS A 189 22.62 11.63 -0.58
N THR A 190 22.67 12.78 -1.27
CA THR A 190 23.53 13.90 -0.89
C THR A 190 22.91 14.78 0.18
N GLY A 191 21.60 15.04 0.08
CA GLY A 191 20.87 15.91 0.99
C GLY A 191 20.38 15.20 2.25
N ARG A 192 20.47 13.86 2.32
CA ARG A 192 19.92 13.04 3.41
C ARG A 192 18.46 13.42 3.74
N ARG A 193 17.68 13.66 2.67
CA ARG A 193 16.26 13.96 2.73
C ARG A 193 15.51 12.96 1.85
N GLY A 194 14.56 12.23 2.41
CA GLY A 194 13.74 11.27 1.70
C GLY A 194 12.25 11.51 1.93
N PHE A 195 11.39 10.85 1.15
CA PHE A 195 9.95 10.86 1.38
C PHE A 195 9.56 9.60 2.14
N SER A 196 8.95 9.76 3.30
CA SER A 196 8.42 8.67 4.12
C SER A 196 6.90 8.67 4.08
N THR A 197 6.32 7.55 3.71
CA THR A 197 4.88 7.34 3.65
C THR A 197 4.35 6.97 5.02
N PHE A 198 3.30 7.64 5.48
CA PHE A 198 2.60 7.33 6.73
C PHE A 198 1.29 6.61 6.52
N GLU A 199 0.60 6.93 5.43
CA GLU A 199 -0.70 6.38 5.11
C GLU A 199 -0.78 6.01 3.64
N LEU A 200 -1.43 4.89 3.38
CA LEU A 200 -1.79 4.42 2.05
C LEU A 200 -3.25 4.02 2.02
N ALA A 201 -3.94 4.35 0.93
CA ALA A 201 -5.27 3.85 0.63
C ALA A 201 -5.24 3.25 -0.78
N LEU A 202 -5.25 1.92 -0.88
CA LEU A 202 -5.29 1.19 -2.15
C LEU A 202 -6.73 0.73 -2.41
N GLU A 203 -7.28 1.11 -3.56
CA GLU A 203 -8.54 0.57 -4.07
C GLU A 203 -8.27 -0.22 -5.35
N ILE A 204 -8.74 -1.46 -5.40
CA ILE A 204 -8.65 -2.35 -6.55
C ILE A 204 -10.05 -2.59 -7.08
N SER A 205 -10.35 -1.99 -8.21
CA SER A 205 -11.62 -2.22 -8.93
C SER A 205 -11.59 -3.54 -9.67
N ARG A 206 -10.46 -3.84 -10.33
CA ARG A 206 -10.17 -5.10 -10.99
C ARG A 206 -8.64 -5.30 -11.07
N ALA A 207 -8.16 -6.42 -10.59
CA ALA A 207 -6.75 -6.77 -10.76
C ALA A 207 -6.49 -7.26 -12.20
N PRO A 208 -5.53 -6.68 -12.94
CA PRO A 208 -5.23 -7.09 -14.30
C PRO A 208 -4.58 -8.47 -14.39
N GLY A 209 -4.81 -9.16 -15.51
CA GLY A 209 -4.19 -10.44 -15.83
C GLY A 209 -2.87 -10.32 -16.58
N VAL A 210 -2.24 -11.48 -16.89
CA VAL A 210 -1.00 -11.55 -17.63
C VAL A 210 -1.11 -10.89 -19.01
N ALA A 211 -0.06 -10.19 -19.43
CA ALA A 211 0.07 -9.45 -20.68
C ALA A 211 -0.89 -8.25 -20.83
N GLU A 212 -1.76 -7.99 -19.86
CA GLU A 212 -2.66 -6.85 -19.90
C GLU A 212 -1.87 -5.53 -19.84
N PRO A 213 -2.13 -4.56 -20.75
CA PRO A 213 -1.44 -3.28 -20.77
C PRO A 213 -2.02 -2.35 -19.71
N TYR A 214 -1.14 -1.60 -19.04
CA TYR A 214 -1.56 -0.58 -18.10
C TYR A 214 -0.86 0.76 -18.39
N ALA A 215 -1.54 1.84 -18.00
CA ALA A 215 -0.98 3.18 -17.89
C ALA A 215 -1.41 3.79 -16.56
N SER A 216 -0.51 4.54 -15.93
CA SER A 216 -0.78 5.23 -14.67
C SER A 216 -0.56 6.72 -14.82
N GLU A 217 -1.42 7.49 -14.18
CA GLU A 217 -1.32 8.94 -14.07
C GLU A 217 -1.38 9.35 -12.58
N THR A 218 -0.74 10.46 -12.25
CA THR A 218 -0.61 10.91 -10.85
C THR A 218 -0.96 12.39 -10.72
N GLY A 219 -1.76 12.72 -9.70
CA GLY A 219 -2.02 14.07 -9.25
C GLY A 219 -1.47 14.32 -7.85
N LEU A 220 -1.00 15.54 -7.58
CA LEU A 220 -0.65 16.00 -6.25
C LEU A 220 -1.87 16.67 -5.63
N LEU A 221 -2.50 16.03 -4.63
CA LEU A 221 -3.74 16.49 -4.00
C LEU A 221 -3.50 17.42 -2.80
N HIS A 222 -2.29 17.41 -2.24
CA HIS A 222 -1.93 18.25 -1.10
C HIS A 222 -0.45 18.58 -1.10
N LEU A 223 -0.14 19.84 -0.85
CA LEU A 223 1.22 20.36 -0.69
C LEU A 223 1.29 21.16 0.63
N GLY A 224 1.83 20.53 1.67
CA GLY A 224 2.11 21.16 2.97
C GLY A 224 3.53 21.70 3.09
N GLY A 225 3.95 22.05 4.30
CA GLY A 225 5.33 22.50 4.61
C GLY A 225 6.37 21.41 4.33
N SER A 226 6.10 20.20 4.81
CA SER A 226 6.91 19.01 4.61
C SER A 226 6.08 17.83 4.08
N SER A 227 4.76 17.94 4.02
CA SER A 227 3.85 16.86 3.66
C SER A 227 3.38 16.97 2.20
N LEU A 228 3.19 15.81 1.59
CA LEU A 228 2.66 15.65 0.24
C LEU A 228 1.61 14.55 0.25
N ARG A 229 0.58 14.71 -0.57
CA ARG A 229 -0.40 13.66 -0.83
C ARG A 229 -0.55 13.47 -2.33
N PHE A 230 -0.23 12.28 -2.80
CA PHE A 230 -0.42 11.87 -4.18
C PHE A 230 -1.66 10.98 -4.33
N LEU A 231 -2.26 11.03 -5.50
CA LEU A 231 -3.21 10.02 -5.97
C LEU A 231 -2.70 9.48 -7.30
N HIS A 232 -2.43 8.18 -7.33
CA HIS A 232 -2.07 7.44 -8.53
C HIS A 232 -3.30 6.68 -9.02
N VAL A 233 -3.59 6.74 -10.32
CA VAL A 233 -4.69 6.01 -10.94
C VAL A 233 -4.14 5.17 -12.07
N MET A 234 -4.37 3.85 -11.99
CA MET A 234 -3.97 2.90 -13.02
C MET A 234 -5.18 2.49 -13.85
N ARG A 235 -5.02 2.55 -15.18
CA ARG A 235 -6.04 2.15 -16.13
C ARG A 235 -5.49 1.09 -17.09
N ASN A 236 -6.37 0.27 -17.64
CA ASN A 236 -6.05 -0.49 -18.85
C ASN A 236 -5.74 0.48 -19.97
N ALA A 237 -4.56 0.38 -20.59
CA ALA A 237 -4.10 1.34 -21.57
C ALA A 237 -4.84 1.26 -22.93
N GLU A 238 -5.55 0.16 -23.21
CA GLU A 238 -6.32 -0.05 -24.43
C GLU A 238 -7.80 0.32 -24.27
N THR A 239 -8.38 0.00 -23.09
CA THR A 239 -9.83 0.20 -22.87
C THR A 239 -10.16 1.45 -22.06
N GLY A 240 -9.18 2.01 -21.32
CA GLY A 240 -9.39 3.12 -20.39
C GLY A 240 -10.08 2.69 -19.07
N GLU A 241 -10.41 1.41 -18.89
CA GLU A 241 -11.00 0.89 -17.65
C GLU A 241 -10.08 1.14 -16.46
N GLU A 242 -10.64 1.66 -15.37
CA GLU A 242 -9.88 1.85 -14.14
C GLU A 242 -9.65 0.50 -13.43
N LEU A 243 -8.39 0.17 -13.22
CA LEU A 243 -7.95 -1.06 -12.59
C LEU A 243 -7.76 -0.89 -11.08
N ALA A 244 -7.03 0.15 -10.70
CA ALA A 244 -6.73 0.45 -9.31
C ALA A 244 -6.37 1.91 -9.11
N ARG A 245 -6.49 2.40 -7.88
CA ARG A 245 -6.00 3.71 -7.44
C ARG A 245 -5.30 3.61 -6.10
N LEU A 246 -4.29 4.44 -5.90
CA LEU A 246 -3.51 4.49 -4.68
C LEU A 246 -3.37 5.93 -4.19
N GLY A 247 -4.00 6.23 -3.05
CA GLY A 247 -3.73 7.44 -2.28
C GLY A 247 -2.50 7.23 -1.41
N GLN A 248 -1.51 8.11 -1.52
CA GLN A 248 -0.26 8.06 -0.75
C GLN A 248 -0.05 9.38 -0.01
N TYR A 249 0.00 9.34 1.32
CA TYR A 249 0.29 10.48 2.16
C TYR A 249 1.58 10.27 2.94
N GLY A 250 2.45 11.26 2.92
CA GLY A 250 3.72 11.19 3.62
C GLY A 250 4.38 12.56 3.80
N VAL A 251 5.58 12.53 4.34
CA VAL A 251 6.38 13.73 4.58
C VAL A 251 7.80 13.59 4.04
N GLN A 252 8.40 14.71 3.67
CA GLN A 252 9.86 14.76 3.55
C GLN A 252 10.46 14.58 4.93
N LEU A 253 11.36 13.61 5.06
CA LEU A 253 12.02 13.23 6.28
C LEU A 253 13.51 13.60 6.22
N ASP A 254 14.05 14.16 7.30
CA ASP A 254 15.48 14.19 7.59
C ASP A 254 15.88 12.78 8.00
N LEU A 255 16.69 12.11 7.17
CA LEU A 255 17.03 10.69 7.36
C LEU A 255 17.99 10.49 8.56
N ASP A 256 18.74 11.52 8.95
CA ASP A 256 19.68 11.44 10.08
C ASP A 256 18.97 11.74 11.41
N ARG A 257 18.07 12.75 11.41
CA ARG A 257 17.32 13.17 12.60
C ARG A 257 16.01 12.44 12.81
N ARG A 258 15.52 11.70 11.79
CA ARG A 258 14.26 10.97 11.78
C ARG A 258 13.05 11.83 12.16
N ARG A 259 12.95 13.02 11.57
CA ARG A 259 11.85 13.96 11.77
C ARG A 259 11.48 14.66 10.46
N PRO A 260 10.25 15.17 10.34
CA PRO A 260 9.83 15.94 9.17
C PRO A 260 10.78 17.12 8.89
N ALA A 261 11.10 17.32 7.62
CA ALA A 261 11.93 18.41 7.14
C ALA A 261 11.16 19.19 6.05
N PRO A 262 11.25 20.53 6.02
CA PRO A 262 10.54 21.32 5.03
C PRO A 262 11.07 21.04 3.62
N LEU A 263 10.17 21.10 2.64
CA LEU A 263 10.54 21.14 1.23
C LEU A 263 11.29 22.45 0.96
N ASN A 264 12.38 22.38 0.18
CA ASN A 264 13.04 23.60 -0.25
C ASN A 264 12.19 24.37 -1.27
N ASP A 265 12.55 25.65 -1.51
CA ASP A 265 11.74 26.54 -2.36
C ASP A 265 11.62 26.05 -3.80
N GLU A 266 12.67 25.44 -4.36
CA GLU A 266 12.66 24.89 -5.72
C GLU A 266 11.71 23.69 -5.82
N MET A 267 11.80 22.74 -4.89
CA MET A 267 10.88 21.60 -4.84
C MET A 267 9.43 22.07 -4.66
N ARG A 268 9.21 23.03 -3.78
CA ARG A 268 7.89 23.63 -3.56
C ARG A 268 7.35 24.29 -4.84
N ALA A 269 8.17 25.07 -5.55
CA ALA A 269 7.77 25.72 -6.79
C ALA A 269 7.44 24.73 -7.90
N ARG A 270 8.17 23.61 -7.98
CA ARG A 270 7.89 22.50 -8.91
C ARG A 270 6.60 21.78 -8.51
N ALA A 271 6.46 21.42 -7.24
CA ALA A 271 5.27 20.71 -6.72
C ALA A 271 3.99 21.55 -6.91
N GLN A 272 4.05 22.88 -6.72
CA GLN A 272 2.89 23.77 -6.87
C GLN A 272 2.27 23.69 -8.27
N LYS A 273 3.06 23.39 -9.31
CA LYS A 273 2.58 23.24 -10.69
C LYS A 273 1.82 21.93 -10.94
N LEU A 274 1.96 20.97 -10.03
CA LEU A 274 1.36 19.63 -10.10
C LEU A 274 0.17 19.48 -9.15
N VAL A 275 -0.12 20.51 -8.34
CA VAL A 275 -1.28 20.49 -7.45
C VAL A 275 -2.55 20.55 -8.29
N VAL A 276 -3.43 19.58 -8.07
CA VAL A 276 -4.74 19.51 -8.71
C VAL A 276 -5.83 19.88 -7.71
N ALA A 277 -6.88 20.55 -8.19
CA ALA A 277 -8.04 20.86 -7.37
C ALA A 277 -8.83 19.57 -7.06
N VAL A 278 -9.21 19.39 -5.80
CA VAL A 278 -10.03 18.28 -5.30
C VAL A 278 -11.43 18.74 -5.04
#